data_54e866b711a4a1fa263675239d51d86b
#
_entry.id   54e866b711a4a1fa263675239d51d86b
#
_cell.length_a   1.000
_cell.length_b   1.000
_cell.length_c   1.000
_cell.angle_alpha   90.00
_cell.angle_beta   90.00
_cell.angle_gamma   90.00
#
_symmetry.space_group_name_H-M   'P 1'
#
loop_
_entity.id
_entity.type
_entity.pdbx_description
1 polymer ?
#
loop_
_entity_poly.entity_id
_entity_poly.type
_entity_poly.pdbx_seq_one_letter_code
_entity_poly.pdbx_strand_id
1 'polypeptide(L)'
;MPRHGHARTELHVAEASTVQRIPLEQIRVLNPRVRNRQVFARLVENIAALGLKRPITVTPATRGSDAAFEIICGQGRFEAFQALGEKSIPCIVVSANEADRFLISLVENLARRKHSNKDLLSSIQALSERGYSPRDIAEKTSLDVAYINGILMLLRQGEERLIAAVEKGWLPIKVATEIARANDSEIQQAMIDAYETGVLKGDQLIRVRRLIDRRKAMGKRYGQQPHSERMTTPQKLLNAYQAEVRRQRVMIKKADINEQRLLIMVTALRQLLADDYFCTLLRTEDIQDMPKPLADRIHGEMS
;
A
#
# COMPACT_ATOMS: atom_id res chain seq x y z
N MET A 1 -35.86 -14.73 -7.44
CA MET A 1 -34.46 -15.08 -7.07
C MET A 1 -34.20 -14.54 -5.67
N PRO A 2 -33.97 -15.38 -4.65
CA PRO A 2 -33.80 -14.92 -3.28
C PRO A 2 -32.41 -14.30 -3.08
N ARG A 3 -32.42 -13.12 -2.46
CA ARG A 3 -31.22 -12.40 -2.03
C ARG A 3 -30.62 -13.15 -0.83
N HIS A 4 -29.42 -13.71 -1.01
CA HIS A 4 -28.66 -14.27 0.10
C HIS A 4 -28.21 -13.12 1.01
N GLY A 5 -28.86 -13.04 2.16
CA GLY A 5 -28.44 -12.19 3.26
C GLY A 5 -27.08 -12.70 3.78
N HIS A 6 -26.04 -11.91 3.59
CA HIS A 6 -24.77 -12.13 4.29
C HIS A 6 -25.01 -11.81 5.76
N ALA A 7 -25.06 -12.85 6.57
CA ALA A 7 -25.00 -12.71 8.02
C ALA A 7 -23.70 -11.97 8.36
N ARG A 8 -23.83 -10.76 8.90
CA ARG A 8 -22.74 -10.06 9.58
C ARG A 8 -22.30 -10.96 10.75
N THR A 9 -21.21 -11.66 10.58
CA THR A 9 -20.53 -12.32 11.68
C THR A 9 -19.80 -11.23 12.45
N GLU A 10 -20.51 -10.58 13.35
CA GLU A 10 -19.88 -9.76 14.38
C GLU A 10 -18.96 -10.70 15.16
N LEU A 11 -17.65 -10.41 15.13
CA LEU A 11 -16.72 -11.00 16.06
C LEU A 11 -17.21 -10.60 17.46
N HIS A 12 -17.99 -11.45 18.09
CA HIS A 12 -18.19 -11.41 19.52
C HIS A 12 -16.79 -11.59 20.16
N VAL A 13 -16.08 -10.50 20.35
CA VAL A 13 -15.09 -10.42 21.41
C VAL A 13 -15.91 -10.44 22.68
N ALA A 14 -16.35 -11.66 23.04
CA ALA A 14 -17.10 -11.88 24.23
C ALA A 14 -16.29 -11.40 25.44
N GLU A 15 -16.99 -10.67 26.29
CA GLU A 15 -16.87 -10.56 27.74
C GLU A 15 -15.52 -11.02 28.31
N ALA A 16 -14.96 -10.22 29.21
CA ALA A 16 -13.71 -10.38 29.95
C ALA A 16 -13.15 -11.82 29.94
N SER A 17 -12.25 -12.08 28.97
CA SER A 17 -11.67 -13.41 28.77
C SER A 17 -10.84 -13.75 30.01
N THR A 18 -11.38 -14.57 30.91
CA THR A 18 -10.70 -15.04 32.11
C THR A 18 -9.47 -15.83 31.73
N VAL A 19 -8.31 -15.42 32.26
CA VAL A 19 -7.08 -16.17 32.09
C VAL A 19 -7.15 -17.45 32.90
N GLN A 20 -7.04 -18.60 32.24
CA GLN A 20 -7.05 -19.91 32.86
C GLN A 20 -5.68 -20.57 32.71
N ARG A 21 -5.23 -21.35 33.72
CA ARG A 21 -4.06 -22.21 33.61
C ARG A 21 -4.46 -23.55 33.03
N ILE A 22 -3.95 -23.89 31.87
CA ILE A 22 -4.24 -25.14 31.15
C ILE A 22 -2.99 -26.00 31.09
N PRO A 23 -3.11 -27.33 31.42
CA PRO A 23 -2.00 -28.27 31.28
C PRO A 23 -1.49 -28.32 29.82
N LEU A 24 -0.16 -28.34 29.64
CA LEU A 24 0.45 -28.36 28.31
C LEU A 24 0.05 -29.60 27.50
N GLU A 25 -0.19 -30.74 28.16
CA GLU A 25 -0.64 -31.98 27.53
C GLU A 25 -2.01 -31.85 26.84
N GLN A 26 -2.85 -30.92 27.31
CA GLN A 26 -4.17 -30.69 26.75
C GLN A 26 -4.17 -29.73 25.56
N ILE A 27 -3.02 -29.20 25.19
CA ILE A 27 -2.90 -28.16 24.17
C ILE A 27 -2.15 -28.71 22.95
N ARG A 28 -2.75 -28.57 21.76
CA ARG A 28 -2.18 -28.99 20.48
C ARG A 28 -1.80 -27.78 19.62
N VAL A 29 -0.69 -27.91 18.88
CA VAL A 29 -0.26 -26.99 17.83
C VAL A 29 -0.72 -27.52 16.47
N LEU A 30 -1.58 -26.77 15.77
CA LEU A 30 -2.10 -27.19 14.45
C LEU A 30 -1.07 -27.03 13.33
N ASN A 31 -0.32 -25.92 13.31
CA ASN A 31 0.64 -25.61 12.26
C ASN A 31 2.01 -25.26 12.87
N PRO A 32 2.88 -26.26 13.10
CA PRO A 32 4.18 -26.02 13.67
C PRO A 32 5.05 -25.19 12.71
N ARG A 33 5.65 -24.12 13.23
CA ARG A 33 6.52 -23.21 12.46
C ARG A 33 7.98 -23.49 12.79
N VAL A 34 8.82 -23.55 11.75
CA VAL A 34 10.27 -23.60 11.91
C VAL A 34 10.76 -22.21 12.38
N ARG A 35 11.52 -22.20 13.47
CA ARG A 35 12.05 -20.97 14.09
C ARG A 35 13.56 -20.91 14.02
N ASN A 36 14.09 -19.67 14.04
CA ASN A 36 15.50 -19.45 14.25
C ASN A 36 15.85 -19.81 15.69
N ARG A 37 16.80 -20.73 15.87
CA ARG A 37 17.24 -21.25 17.18
C ARG A 37 17.70 -20.17 18.14
N GLN A 38 18.44 -19.17 17.66
CA GLN A 38 18.94 -18.07 18.49
C GLN A 38 17.81 -17.17 19.02
N VAL A 39 16.82 -16.88 18.18
CA VAL A 39 15.64 -16.08 18.57
C VAL A 39 14.81 -16.84 19.59
N PHE A 40 14.69 -18.15 19.42
CA PHE A 40 13.97 -19.01 20.35
C PHE A 40 14.67 -19.11 21.70
N ALA A 41 15.99 -19.33 21.73
CA ALA A 41 16.77 -19.38 22.98
C ALA A 41 16.60 -18.09 23.81
N ARG A 42 16.68 -16.91 23.18
CA ARG A 42 16.42 -15.63 23.86
C ARG A 42 14.99 -15.52 24.41
N LEU A 43 14.01 -16.10 23.72
CA LEU A 43 12.63 -16.11 24.22
C LEU A 43 12.50 -16.98 25.47
N VAL A 44 13.13 -18.17 25.48
CA VAL A 44 13.16 -19.08 26.63
C VAL A 44 13.83 -18.42 27.82
N GLU A 45 15.03 -17.81 27.65
CA GLU A 45 15.75 -17.06 28.68
C GLU A 45 14.91 -15.92 29.26
N ASN A 46 14.22 -15.18 28.39
CA ASN A 46 13.39 -14.05 28.82
C ASN A 46 12.17 -14.52 29.64
N ILE A 47 11.55 -15.63 29.23
CA ILE A 47 10.43 -16.20 29.97
C ILE A 47 10.90 -16.80 31.30
N ALA A 48 12.05 -17.45 31.33
CA ALA A 48 12.65 -17.95 32.56
C ALA A 48 12.95 -16.83 33.58
N ALA A 49 13.48 -15.67 33.11
CA ALA A 49 13.86 -14.57 33.96
C ALA A 49 12.66 -13.69 34.41
N LEU A 50 11.70 -13.42 33.53
CA LEU A 50 10.64 -12.42 33.75
C LEU A 50 9.24 -13.01 33.85
N GLY A 51 9.10 -14.31 33.65
CA GLY A 51 7.78 -14.97 33.53
C GLY A 51 7.05 -14.65 32.23
N LEU A 52 5.85 -15.18 32.09
CA LEU A 52 5.00 -14.96 30.93
C LEU A 52 4.21 -13.66 31.09
N LYS A 53 4.58 -12.63 30.33
CA LYS A 53 3.92 -11.30 30.38
C LYS A 53 2.54 -11.26 29.71
N ARG A 54 2.28 -12.16 28.76
CA ARG A 54 1.00 -12.25 28.02
C ARG A 54 0.59 -13.69 27.87
N PRO A 55 -0.64 -14.09 28.27
CA PRO A 55 -1.14 -15.44 28.08
C PRO A 55 -1.16 -15.83 26.59
N ILE A 56 -1.19 -17.12 26.31
CA ILE A 56 -1.45 -17.62 24.96
C ILE A 56 -2.95 -17.65 24.69
N THR A 57 -3.35 -17.65 23.43
CA THR A 57 -4.76 -17.77 23.05
C THR A 57 -5.03 -19.15 22.52
N VAL A 58 -6.01 -19.82 23.09
CA VAL A 58 -6.43 -21.17 22.72
C VAL A 58 -7.94 -21.22 22.48
N THR A 59 -8.38 -22.26 21.78
CA THR A 59 -9.79 -22.55 21.57
C THR A 59 -10.07 -24.02 21.88
N PRO A 60 -11.29 -24.39 22.28
CA PRO A 60 -11.67 -25.79 22.42
C PRO A 60 -11.39 -26.54 21.11
N ALA A 61 -10.79 -27.73 21.21
CA ALA A 61 -10.47 -28.54 20.06
C ALA A 61 -11.74 -29.05 19.36
N THR A 62 -11.65 -29.33 18.06
CA THR A 62 -12.74 -29.89 17.28
C THR A 62 -13.01 -31.34 17.74
N ARG A 63 -14.24 -31.81 17.68
CA ARG A 63 -14.60 -33.23 18.02
C ARG A 63 -13.73 -34.19 17.25
N GLY A 64 -13.06 -35.11 17.98
CA GLY A 64 -12.13 -36.10 17.42
C GLY A 64 -10.64 -35.80 17.56
N SER A 65 -10.28 -34.72 18.23
CA SER A 65 -8.89 -34.42 18.61
C SER A 65 -8.54 -35.04 19.95
N ASP A 66 -7.33 -35.58 20.09
CA ASP A 66 -6.79 -36.09 21.36
C ASP A 66 -6.51 -34.99 22.39
N ALA A 67 -6.47 -33.74 21.98
CA ALA A 67 -6.26 -32.57 22.82
C ALA A 67 -7.58 -31.83 23.10
N ALA A 68 -7.70 -31.24 24.30
CA ALA A 68 -8.88 -30.48 24.68
C ALA A 68 -8.87 -29.04 24.06
N PHE A 69 -7.70 -28.52 23.77
CA PHE A 69 -7.50 -27.15 23.27
C PHE A 69 -6.52 -27.10 22.11
N GLU A 70 -6.73 -26.15 21.21
CA GLU A 70 -5.85 -25.86 20.09
C GLU A 70 -5.32 -24.44 20.17
N ILE A 71 -4.01 -24.24 19.88
CA ILE A 71 -3.38 -22.92 19.92
C ILE A 71 -3.80 -22.09 18.71
N ILE A 72 -4.44 -20.95 18.95
CA ILE A 72 -4.65 -19.92 17.95
C ILE A 72 -3.41 -19.05 17.83
N CYS A 73 -2.85 -18.63 18.99
CA CYS A 73 -1.81 -17.62 19.05
C CYS A 73 -0.87 -17.88 20.24
N GLY A 74 0.45 -17.70 20.01
CA GLY A 74 1.44 -17.82 21.08
C GLY A 74 2.26 -19.11 21.08
N GLN A 75 2.32 -19.85 19.95
CA GLN A 75 3.08 -21.11 19.81
C GLN A 75 4.51 -21.02 20.40
N GLY A 76 5.26 -19.92 20.19
CA GLY A 76 6.61 -19.78 20.74
C GLY A 76 6.68 -19.73 22.25
N ARG A 77 5.66 -19.15 22.88
CA ARG A 77 5.52 -19.11 24.34
C ARG A 77 5.18 -20.48 24.89
N PHE A 78 4.34 -21.21 24.19
CA PHE A 78 3.99 -22.60 24.51
C PHE A 78 5.23 -23.51 24.43
N GLU A 79 5.97 -23.48 23.32
CA GLU A 79 7.21 -24.25 23.13
C GLU A 79 8.27 -23.88 24.16
N ALA A 80 8.35 -22.59 24.56
CA ALA A 80 9.28 -22.16 25.60
C ALA A 80 8.89 -22.75 26.97
N PHE A 81 7.60 -22.83 27.31
CA PHE A 81 7.12 -23.47 28.53
C PHE A 81 7.43 -24.98 28.55
N GLN A 82 7.27 -25.65 27.38
CA GLN A 82 7.69 -27.05 27.24
C GLN A 82 9.20 -27.21 27.47
N ALA A 83 10.02 -26.33 26.88
CA ALA A 83 11.47 -26.37 27.04
C ALA A 83 11.93 -26.08 28.49
N LEU A 84 11.16 -25.31 29.24
CA LEU A 84 11.40 -25.00 30.66
C LEU A 84 10.87 -26.10 31.60
N GLY A 85 10.19 -27.14 31.09
CA GLY A 85 9.64 -28.21 31.90
C GLY A 85 8.41 -27.84 32.73
N GLU A 86 7.74 -26.73 32.39
CA GLU A 86 6.52 -26.28 33.04
C GLU A 86 5.37 -27.25 32.77
N LYS A 87 4.44 -27.41 33.70
CA LYS A 87 3.29 -28.32 33.56
C LYS A 87 2.04 -27.65 32.98
N SER A 88 1.90 -26.35 33.17
CA SER A 88 0.74 -25.61 32.74
C SER A 88 1.11 -24.19 32.30
N ILE A 89 0.29 -23.61 31.41
CA ILE A 89 0.53 -22.28 30.87
C ILE A 89 -0.73 -21.40 31.00
N PRO A 90 -0.59 -20.10 31.30
CA PRO A 90 -1.73 -19.15 31.30
C PRO A 90 -2.27 -18.98 29.89
N CYS A 91 -3.58 -19.23 29.72
CA CYS A 91 -4.29 -19.19 28.45
C CYS A 91 -5.52 -18.28 28.53
N ILE A 92 -5.85 -17.64 27.44
CA ILE A 92 -7.16 -17.06 27.16
C ILE A 92 -7.89 -18.03 26.26
N VAL A 93 -9.04 -18.52 26.73
CA VAL A 93 -9.90 -19.42 25.97
C VAL A 93 -10.89 -18.61 25.16
N VAL A 94 -10.86 -18.75 23.83
CA VAL A 94 -11.75 -18.07 22.89
C VAL A 94 -12.57 -19.12 22.17
N SER A 95 -13.89 -18.99 22.22
CA SER A 95 -14.79 -19.83 21.42
C SER A 95 -14.80 -19.28 19.99
N ALA A 96 -14.08 -19.93 19.08
CA ALA A 96 -13.97 -19.51 17.68
C ALA A 96 -14.22 -20.70 16.75
N ASN A 97 -14.97 -20.46 15.67
CA ASN A 97 -15.07 -21.43 14.58
C ASN A 97 -13.74 -21.51 13.81
N GLU A 98 -13.59 -22.47 12.91
CA GLU A 98 -12.34 -22.70 12.18
C GLU A 98 -11.90 -21.48 11.35
N ALA A 99 -12.85 -20.75 10.76
CA ALA A 99 -12.58 -19.54 10.00
C ALA A 99 -12.07 -18.42 10.89
N ASP A 100 -12.67 -18.23 12.07
CA ASP A 100 -12.26 -17.20 13.04
C ASP A 100 -10.89 -17.53 13.67
N ARG A 101 -10.57 -18.79 13.91
CA ARG A 101 -9.25 -19.23 14.40
C ARG A 101 -8.14 -18.82 13.45
N PHE A 102 -8.34 -19.12 12.18
CA PHE A 102 -7.38 -18.73 11.14
C PHE A 102 -7.24 -17.21 11.05
N LEU A 103 -8.36 -16.49 11.08
CA LEU A 103 -8.38 -15.03 11.03
C LEU A 103 -7.63 -14.42 12.21
N ILE A 104 -7.91 -14.85 13.45
CA ILE A 104 -7.26 -14.33 14.67
C ILE A 104 -5.74 -14.57 14.59
N SER A 105 -5.33 -15.78 14.20
CA SER A 105 -3.91 -16.13 14.04
C SER A 105 -3.22 -15.26 12.99
N LEU A 106 -3.91 -14.95 11.91
CA LEU A 106 -3.39 -14.19 10.79
C LEU A 106 -3.29 -12.69 11.13
N VAL A 107 -4.33 -12.12 11.72
CA VAL A 107 -4.35 -10.72 12.19
C VAL A 107 -3.28 -10.49 13.23
N GLU A 108 -3.08 -11.43 14.19
CA GLU A 108 -2.00 -11.31 15.17
C GLU A 108 -0.62 -11.32 14.52
N ASN A 109 -0.43 -12.15 13.49
CA ASN A 109 0.83 -12.17 12.73
C ASN A 109 1.06 -10.85 11.99
N LEU A 110 0.03 -10.28 11.37
CA LEU A 110 0.11 -9.00 10.67
C LEU A 110 0.32 -7.82 11.63
N ALA A 111 -0.23 -7.88 12.85
CA ALA A 111 -0.03 -6.87 13.89
C ALA A 111 1.38 -6.88 14.49
N ARG A 112 2.18 -7.90 14.24
CA ARG A 112 3.59 -7.92 14.67
C ARG A 112 4.41 -6.93 13.86
N ARG A 113 5.20 -6.10 14.52
CA ARG A 113 6.05 -5.06 13.89
C ARG A 113 7.09 -5.58 12.88
N LYS A 114 7.28 -6.91 12.74
CA LYS A 114 8.27 -7.55 11.85
C LYS A 114 7.66 -8.81 11.22
N HIS A 115 6.73 -8.64 10.31
CA HIS A 115 6.33 -9.70 9.37
C HIS A 115 7.17 -9.60 8.10
N SER A 116 7.47 -10.73 7.47
CA SER A 116 8.11 -10.72 6.16
C SER A 116 7.09 -10.33 5.07
N ASN A 117 7.58 -9.77 3.96
CA ASN A 117 6.69 -9.49 2.83
C ASN A 117 5.98 -10.75 2.34
N LYS A 118 6.67 -11.90 2.39
CA LYS A 118 6.09 -13.20 2.05
C LYS A 118 4.91 -13.55 2.95
N ASP A 119 5.05 -13.42 4.27
CA ASP A 119 3.97 -13.69 5.22
C ASP A 119 2.78 -12.76 4.98
N LEU A 120 3.04 -11.48 4.68
CA LEU A 120 2.01 -10.50 4.38
C LEU A 120 1.23 -10.85 3.10
N LEU A 121 1.94 -11.15 2.00
CA LEU A 121 1.31 -11.53 0.73
C LEU A 121 0.48 -12.80 0.88
N SER A 122 1.05 -13.86 1.47
CA SER A 122 0.36 -15.14 1.70
C SER A 122 -0.87 -14.98 2.59
N SER A 123 -0.78 -14.10 3.58
CA SER A 123 -1.87 -13.84 4.52
C SER A 123 -3.05 -13.15 3.86
N ILE A 124 -2.78 -12.11 3.07
CA ILE A 124 -3.83 -11.37 2.35
C ILE A 124 -4.45 -12.25 1.26
N GLN A 125 -3.64 -13.06 0.58
CA GLN A 125 -4.12 -14.02 -0.41
C GLN A 125 -5.09 -15.02 0.23
N ALA A 126 -4.70 -15.66 1.32
CA ALA A 126 -5.52 -16.66 2.01
C ALA A 126 -6.84 -16.07 2.53
N LEU A 127 -6.87 -14.81 2.97
CA LEU A 127 -8.11 -14.13 3.35
C LEU A 127 -9.00 -13.88 2.13
N SER A 128 -8.44 -13.44 1.02
CA SER A 128 -9.18 -13.20 -0.22
C SER A 128 -9.76 -14.50 -0.79
N GLU A 129 -9.01 -15.61 -0.79
CA GLU A 129 -9.47 -16.94 -1.23
C GLU A 129 -10.61 -17.49 -0.37
N ARG A 130 -10.68 -17.09 0.90
CA ARG A 130 -11.79 -17.42 1.81
C ARG A 130 -13.01 -16.51 1.68
N GLY A 131 -12.99 -15.56 0.72
CA GLY A 131 -14.13 -14.72 0.40
C GLY A 131 -14.22 -13.42 1.19
N TYR A 132 -13.22 -13.05 2.01
CA TYR A 132 -13.19 -11.74 2.66
C TYR A 132 -12.98 -10.64 1.64
N SER A 133 -13.80 -9.60 1.72
CA SER A 133 -13.63 -8.43 0.87
C SER A 133 -12.38 -7.61 1.28
N PRO A 134 -11.80 -6.82 0.38
CA PRO A 134 -10.67 -5.94 0.73
C PRO A 134 -10.97 -4.99 1.90
N ARG A 135 -12.23 -4.58 2.07
CA ARG A 135 -12.69 -3.75 3.20
C ARG A 135 -12.68 -4.53 4.51
N ASP A 136 -13.20 -5.76 4.50
CA ASP A 136 -13.20 -6.62 5.69
C ASP A 136 -11.77 -6.95 6.12
N ILE A 137 -10.87 -7.20 5.15
CA ILE A 137 -9.45 -7.43 5.43
C ILE A 137 -8.82 -6.18 6.06
N ALA A 138 -9.11 -4.99 5.53
CA ALA A 138 -8.59 -3.73 6.05
C ALA A 138 -9.04 -3.47 7.49
N GLU A 139 -10.33 -3.63 7.76
CA GLU A 139 -10.91 -3.45 9.10
C GLU A 139 -10.27 -4.40 10.13
N LYS A 140 -10.11 -5.69 9.75
CA LYS A 140 -9.55 -6.71 10.65
C LYS A 140 -8.03 -6.60 10.84
N THR A 141 -7.29 -6.10 9.85
CA THR A 141 -5.82 -6.00 9.88
C THR A 141 -5.30 -4.62 10.24
N SER A 142 -6.16 -3.61 10.30
CA SER A 142 -5.80 -2.19 10.44
C SER A 142 -4.87 -1.68 9.32
N LEU A 143 -4.89 -2.33 8.15
CA LEU A 143 -4.20 -1.91 6.95
C LEU A 143 -5.11 -1.05 6.07
N ASP A 144 -4.52 -0.19 5.25
CA ASP A 144 -5.27 0.63 4.30
C ASP A 144 -5.89 -0.22 3.18
N VAL A 145 -7.15 0.09 2.81
CA VAL A 145 -7.90 -0.64 1.77
C VAL A 145 -7.21 -0.55 0.41
N ALA A 146 -6.63 0.62 0.07
CA ALA A 146 -5.93 0.80 -1.20
C ALA A 146 -4.63 -0.03 -1.24
N TYR A 147 -3.97 -0.19 -0.09
CA TYR A 147 -2.80 -1.05 0.05
C TYR A 147 -3.14 -2.53 -0.17
N ILE A 148 -4.24 -3.01 0.43
CA ILE A 148 -4.74 -4.39 0.24
C ILE A 148 -5.13 -4.63 -1.21
N ASN A 149 -5.88 -3.71 -1.82
CA ASN A 149 -6.23 -3.79 -3.24
C ASN A 149 -4.98 -3.85 -4.14
N GLY A 150 -3.95 -3.06 -3.80
CA GLY A 150 -2.66 -3.11 -4.49
C GLY A 150 -2.00 -4.49 -4.41
N ILE A 151 -1.96 -5.10 -3.23
CA ILE A 151 -1.41 -6.44 -3.02
C ILE A 151 -2.22 -7.50 -3.78
N LEU A 152 -3.55 -7.48 -3.70
CA LEU A 152 -4.40 -8.43 -4.43
C LEU A 152 -4.24 -8.31 -5.94
N MET A 153 -4.07 -7.10 -6.44
CA MET A 153 -3.79 -6.86 -7.84
C MET A 153 -2.39 -7.39 -8.22
N LEU A 154 -1.37 -7.14 -7.40
CA LEU A 154 -0.02 -7.68 -7.60
C LEU A 154 -0.04 -9.22 -7.69
N LEU A 155 -0.78 -9.89 -6.82
CA LEU A 155 -0.92 -11.35 -6.81
C LEU A 155 -1.68 -11.89 -8.03
N ARG A 156 -2.59 -11.12 -8.62
CA ARG A 156 -3.41 -11.53 -9.78
C ARG A 156 -2.73 -11.21 -11.12
N GLN A 157 -2.03 -10.11 -11.22
CA GLN A 157 -1.54 -9.54 -12.49
C GLN A 157 -0.02 -9.38 -12.54
N GLY A 158 0.66 -9.57 -11.39
CA GLY A 158 2.12 -9.45 -11.32
C GLY A 158 2.81 -10.66 -11.93
N GLU A 159 3.88 -10.42 -12.66
CA GLU A 159 4.80 -11.46 -13.10
C GLU A 159 5.37 -12.22 -11.90
N GLU A 160 5.59 -13.53 -12.06
CA GLU A 160 6.13 -14.39 -10.99
C GLU A 160 7.45 -13.86 -10.41
N ARG A 161 8.33 -13.36 -11.28
CA ARG A 161 9.59 -12.71 -10.90
C ARG A 161 9.37 -11.48 -10.03
N LEU A 162 8.32 -10.70 -10.31
CA LEU A 162 7.95 -9.51 -9.52
C LEU A 162 7.52 -9.88 -8.11
N ILE A 163 6.69 -10.92 -7.99
CA ILE A 163 6.21 -11.44 -6.70
C ILE A 163 7.40 -11.99 -5.89
N ALA A 164 8.26 -12.81 -6.53
CA ALA A 164 9.46 -13.36 -5.90
C ALA A 164 10.42 -12.26 -5.40
N ALA A 165 10.55 -11.17 -6.12
CA ALA A 165 11.33 -10.00 -5.75
C ALA A 165 10.83 -9.33 -4.47
N VAL A 166 9.51 -9.21 -4.35
CA VAL A 166 8.85 -8.67 -3.14
C VAL A 166 9.00 -9.63 -1.96
N GLU A 167 8.80 -10.92 -2.17
CA GLU A 167 8.94 -11.94 -1.12
C GLU A 167 10.35 -11.96 -0.52
N LYS A 168 11.37 -11.83 -1.37
CA LYS A 168 12.78 -11.74 -0.97
C LYS A 168 13.14 -10.40 -0.29
N GLY A 169 12.24 -9.41 -0.37
CA GLY A 169 12.39 -8.11 0.30
C GLY A 169 13.28 -7.11 -0.42
N TRP A 170 13.78 -7.40 -1.64
CA TRP A 170 14.61 -6.45 -2.36
C TRP A 170 13.79 -5.46 -3.22
N LEU A 171 12.52 -5.77 -3.51
CA LEU A 171 11.59 -4.84 -4.15
C LEU A 171 10.48 -4.43 -3.18
N PRO A 172 10.29 -3.13 -2.88
CA PRO A 172 9.20 -2.68 -2.01
C PRO A 172 7.83 -2.99 -2.64
N ILE A 173 6.87 -3.45 -1.84
CA ILE A 173 5.50 -3.78 -2.28
C ILE A 173 4.87 -2.63 -3.07
N LYS A 174 5.02 -1.38 -2.61
CA LYS A 174 4.48 -0.20 -3.30
C LYS A 174 4.99 -0.06 -4.74
N VAL A 175 6.27 -0.33 -4.97
CA VAL A 175 6.87 -0.27 -6.31
C VAL A 175 6.38 -1.43 -7.15
N ALA A 176 6.34 -2.63 -6.58
CA ALA A 176 5.84 -3.83 -7.26
C ALA A 176 4.37 -3.69 -7.68
N THR A 177 3.50 -3.15 -6.82
CA THR A 177 2.09 -2.90 -7.16
C THR A 177 1.95 -1.89 -8.30
N GLU A 178 2.82 -0.89 -8.36
CA GLU A 178 2.82 0.07 -9.47
C GLU A 178 3.33 -0.57 -10.78
N ILE A 179 4.30 -1.47 -10.74
CA ILE A 179 4.77 -2.21 -11.92
C ILE A 179 3.67 -3.17 -12.40
N ALA A 180 3.03 -3.92 -11.50
CA ALA A 180 1.97 -4.87 -11.83
C ALA A 180 0.75 -4.22 -12.51
N ARG A 181 0.51 -2.92 -12.29
CA ARG A 181 -0.52 -2.15 -13.01
C ARG A 181 -0.24 -1.98 -14.50
N ALA A 182 0.98 -2.18 -14.96
CA ALA A 182 1.25 -2.24 -16.38
C ALA A 182 0.69 -3.56 -16.93
N ASN A 183 -0.42 -3.50 -17.69
CA ASN A 183 -1.08 -4.66 -18.30
C ASN A 183 -0.29 -5.25 -19.49
N ASP A 184 1.02 -5.30 -19.37
CA ASP A 184 1.93 -5.74 -20.43
C ASP A 184 3.17 -6.37 -19.78
N SER A 185 3.32 -7.66 -19.97
CA SER A 185 4.40 -8.48 -19.39
C SER A 185 5.78 -7.96 -19.80
N GLU A 186 5.97 -7.57 -21.06
CA GLU A 186 7.26 -7.04 -21.54
C GLU A 186 7.62 -5.71 -20.83
N ILE A 187 6.62 -4.87 -20.58
CA ILE A 187 6.83 -3.60 -19.85
C ILE A 187 7.13 -3.87 -18.38
N GLN A 188 6.40 -4.81 -17.73
CA GLN A 188 6.69 -5.21 -16.35
C GLN A 188 8.13 -5.71 -16.23
N GLN A 189 8.56 -6.59 -17.14
CA GLN A 189 9.91 -7.13 -17.18
C GLN A 189 10.97 -6.03 -17.34
N ALA A 190 10.78 -5.11 -18.30
CA ALA A 190 11.70 -3.99 -18.51
C ALA A 190 11.78 -3.05 -17.27
N MET A 191 10.69 -2.87 -16.55
CA MET A 191 10.66 -2.08 -15.32
C MET A 191 11.39 -2.78 -14.18
N ILE A 192 11.26 -4.11 -14.05
CA ILE A 192 12.02 -4.91 -13.08
C ILE A 192 13.51 -4.80 -13.37
N ASP A 193 13.91 -5.03 -14.61
CA ASP A 193 15.31 -4.96 -15.05
C ASP A 193 15.91 -3.56 -14.82
N ALA A 194 15.13 -2.51 -15.08
CA ALA A 194 15.54 -1.12 -14.81
C ALA A 194 15.74 -0.84 -13.31
N TYR A 195 14.98 -1.48 -12.45
CA TYR A 195 15.15 -1.38 -11.00
C TYR A 195 16.35 -2.19 -10.50
N GLU A 196 16.50 -3.45 -10.96
CA GLU A 196 17.61 -4.32 -10.59
C GLU A 196 18.97 -3.75 -10.99
N THR A 197 19.06 -3.19 -12.20
CA THR A 197 20.28 -2.55 -12.71
C THR A 197 20.53 -1.15 -12.14
N GLY A 198 19.60 -0.63 -11.32
CA GLY A 198 19.69 0.71 -10.72
C GLY A 198 19.51 1.86 -11.73
N VAL A 199 19.13 1.57 -12.97
CA VAL A 199 18.88 2.56 -14.03
C VAL A 199 17.73 3.49 -13.65
N LEU A 200 16.69 2.96 -13.00
CA LEU A 200 15.56 3.72 -12.47
C LEU A 200 15.31 3.39 -11.00
N LYS A 201 15.15 4.42 -10.17
CA LYS A 201 14.72 4.27 -8.76
C LYS A 201 13.20 4.11 -8.67
N GLY A 202 12.69 3.65 -7.52
CA GLY A 202 11.27 3.37 -7.31
C GLY A 202 10.33 4.51 -7.70
N ASP A 203 10.62 5.75 -7.29
CA ASP A 203 9.81 6.92 -7.64
C ASP A 203 9.84 7.26 -9.13
N GLN A 204 10.97 7.02 -9.78
CA GLN A 204 11.11 7.21 -11.23
C GLN A 204 10.31 6.17 -12.00
N LEU A 205 10.28 4.91 -11.54
CA LEU A 205 9.44 3.86 -12.11
C LEU A 205 7.95 4.21 -12.03
N ILE A 206 7.49 4.73 -10.89
CA ILE A 206 6.11 5.17 -10.72
C ILE A 206 5.75 6.27 -11.74
N ARG A 207 6.65 7.23 -11.97
CA ARG A 207 6.46 8.30 -12.96
C ARG A 207 6.46 7.76 -14.39
N VAL A 208 7.38 6.83 -14.71
CA VAL A 208 7.45 6.17 -16.02
C VAL A 208 6.14 5.40 -16.30
N ARG A 209 5.65 4.63 -15.33
CA ARG A 209 4.38 3.93 -15.48
C ARG A 209 3.23 4.89 -15.80
N ARG A 210 3.08 5.97 -15.01
CA ARG A 210 2.05 6.99 -15.25
C ARG A 210 2.18 7.64 -16.63
N LEU A 211 3.41 7.80 -17.12
CA LEU A 211 3.67 8.29 -18.48
C LEU A 211 3.18 7.30 -19.53
N ILE A 212 3.45 6.00 -19.34
CA ILE A 212 2.98 4.93 -20.24
C ILE A 212 1.45 4.91 -20.30
N ASP A 213 0.78 4.96 -19.14
CA ASP A 213 -0.69 4.98 -19.05
C ASP A 213 -1.28 6.20 -19.75
N ARG A 214 -0.70 7.38 -19.52
CA ARG A 214 -1.14 8.62 -20.18
C ARG A 214 -0.99 8.54 -21.70
N ARG A 215 0.11 7.96 -22.19
CA ARG A 215 0.31 7.75 -23.63
C ARG A 215 -0.68 6.74 -24.22
N LYS A 216 -1.00 5.66 -23.48
CA LYS A 216 -2.02 4.69 -23.88
C LYS A 216 -3.43 5.34 -23.95
N ALA A 217 -3.78 6.16 -22.96
CA ALA A 217 -5.07 6.82 -22.85
C ALA A 217 -5.28 7.93 -23.89
N MET A 218 -4.25 8.74 -24.16
CA MET A 218 -4.35 9.89 -25.06
C MET A 218 -4.03 9.57 -26.55
N GLY A 219 -3.49 8.39 -26.82
CA GLY A 219 -3.17 7.94 -28.19
C GLY A 219 -2.28 8.94 -28.96
N LYS A 220 -2.57 9.11 -30.28
CA LYS A 220 -1.82 9.98 -31.17
C LYS A 220 -1.87 11.49 -30.82
N ARG A 221 -2.78 11.92 -29.95
CA ARG A 221 -2.90 13.34 -29.51
C ARG A 221 -1.79 13.77 -28.55
N TYR A 222 -1.04 12.85 -27.99
CA TYR A 222 0.04 13.15 -27.02
C TYR A 222 1.40 13.27 -27.71
N GLY A 223 1.58 14.30 -28.56
CA GLY A 223 2.82 14.64 -29.22
C GLY A 223 3.06 13.90 -30.55
N GLN A 224 3.43 14.68 -31.55
CA GLN A 224 3.84 14.21 -32.88
C GLN A 224 5.17 13.42 -32.80
N GLN A 225 5.16 12.21 -32.25
CA GLN A 225 6.24 11.26 -32.50
C GLN A 225 5.69 10.09 -33.29
N PRO A 226 6.24 9.85 -34.48
CA PRO A 226 5.91 8.68 -35.27
C PRO A 226 6.47 7.44 -34.55
N HIS A 227 5.66 6.41 -34.47
CA HIS A 227 5.87 5.12 -33.84
C HIS A 227 5.91 5.14 -32.31
N SER A 228 4.88 4.56 -31.72
CA SER A 228 4.93 4.08 -30.34
C SER A 228 5.87 2.88 -30.28
N GLU A 229 7.18 3.14 -30.27
CA GLU A 229 8.13 2.10 -29.89
C GLU A 229 7.71 1.57 -28.52
N ARG A 230 7.40 0.27 -28.47
CA ARG A 230 7.09 -0.40 -27.21
C ARG A 230 8.24 -0.16 -26.23
N MET A 231 7.92 0.33 -25.05
CA MET A 231 8.91 0.62 -23.99
C MET A 231 9.33 -0.68 -23.29
N THR A 232 9.94 -1.58 -24.04
CA THR A 232 10.29 -2.94 -23.61
C THR A 232 11.73 -3.09 -23.12
N THR A 233 12.50 -2.00 -23.05
CA THR A 233 13.87 -2.03 -22.54
C THR A 233 14.10 -0.97 -21.48
N PRO A 234 14.95 -1.24 -20.45
CA PRO A 234 15.30 -0.29 -19.40
C PRO A 234 15.79 1.06 -19.95
N GLN A 235 16.58 1.04 -21.02
CA GLN A 235 17.11 2.25 -21.62
C GLN A 235 16.03 3.12 -22.29
N LYS A 236 15.06 2.49 -22.96
CA LYS A 236 13.90 3.22 -23.53
C LYS A 236 13.05 3.86 -22.45
N LEU A 237 12.84 3.17 -21.31
CA LEU A 237 12.14 3.71 -20.15
C LEU A 237 12.87 4.92 -19.57
N LEU A 238 14.20 4.85 -19.40
CA LEU A 238 15.02 5.95 -18.92
C LEU A 238 14.97 7.15 -19.87
N ASN A 239 15.13 6.92 -21.16
CA ASN A 239 15.08 7.98 -22.18
C ASN A 239 13.72 8.68 -22.19
N ALA A 240 12.62 7.93 -22.09
CA ALA A 240 11.28 8.48 -22.01
C ALA A 240 11.07 9.33 -20.75
N TYR A 241 11.57 8.87 -19.61
CA TYR A 241 11.55 9.62 -18.36
C TYR A 241 12.32 10.94 -18.45
N GLN A 242 13.56 10.88 -18.98
CA GLN A 242 14.41 12.06 -19.14
C GLN A 242 13.81 13.10 -20.12
N ALA A 243 13.20 12.63 -21.21
CA ALA A 243 12.51 13.47 -22.16
C ALA A 243 11.31 14.21 -21.52
N GLU A 244 10.51 13.50 -20.73
CA GLU A 244 9.37 14.10 -20.02
C GLU A 244 9.84 15.10 -18.94
N VAL A 245 10.87 14.78 -18.18
CA VAL A 245 11.45 15.69 -17.18
C VAL A 245 11.95 16.98 -17.86
N ARG A 246 12.64 16.85 -19.01
CA ARG A 246 13.09 18.03 -19.79
C ARG A 246 11.90 18.86 -20.27
N ARG A 247 10.85 18.21 -20.79
CA ARG A 247 9.65 18.90 -21.25
C ARG A 247 8.96 19.65 -20.11
N GLN A 248 8.79 19.03 -18.95
CA GLN A 248 8.19 19.67 -17.78
C GLN A 248 9.01 20.90 -17.31
N ARG A 249 10.34 20.78 -17.26
CA ARG A 249 11.22 21.91 -16.90
C ARG A 249 11.06 23.10 -17.88
N VAL A 250 10.97 22.82 -19.17
CA VAL A 250 10.73 23.88 -20.18
C VAL A 250 9.36 24.51 -19.98
N MET A 251 8.33 23.73 -19.67
CA MET A 251 6.99 24.27 -19.43
C MET A 251 6.94 25.13 -18.17
N ILE A 252 7.56 24.70 -17.06
CA ILE A 252 7.67 25.48 -15.83
C ILE A 252 8.37 26.80 -16.12
N LYS A 253 9.55 26.77 -16.78
CA LYS A 253 10.29 28.00 -17.11
C LYS A 253 9.49 28.95 -17.99
N LYS A 254 8.71 28.42 -18.94
CA LYS A 254 7.80 29.27 -19.76
C LYS A 254 6.69 29.87 -18.93
N ALA A 255 6.12 29.12 -17.98
CA ALA A 255 5.09 29.61 -17.08
C ALA A 255 5.63 30.77 -16.20
N ASP A 256 6.80 30.56 -15.59
CA ASP A 256 7.45 31.58 -14.76
C ASP A 256 7.72 32.88 -15.55
N ILE A 257 8.24 32.78 -16.79
CA ILE A 257 8.47 33.91 -17.65
C ILE A 257 7.16 34.63 -18.01
N ASN A 258 6.12 33.89 -18.33
CA ASN A 258 4.81 34.45 -18.67
C ASN A 258 4.16 35.11 -17.45
N GLU A 259 4.32 34.54 -16.27
CA GLU A 259 3.84 35.16 -15.03
C GLU A 259 4.56 36.48 -14.74
N GLN A 260 5.88 36.51 -14.85
CA GLN A 260 6.65 37.78 -14.70
C GLN A 260 6.23 38.85 -15.72
N ARG A 261 6.04 38.47 -17.00
CA ARG A 261 5.55 39.39 -18.02
C ARG A 261 4.17 39.95 -17.71
N LEU A 262 3.26 39.06 -17.23
CA LEU A 262 1.92 39.47 -16.84
C LEU A 262 1.95 40.45 -15.66
N LEU A 263 2.77 40.20 -14.65
CA LEU A 263 2.94 41.11 -13.51
C LEU A 263 3.44 42.49 -13.95
N ILE A 264 4.43 42.54 -14.84
CA ILE A 264 4.92 43.80 -15.41
C ILE A 264 3.80 44.54 -16.16
N MET A 265 3.03 43.84 -17.01
CA MET A 265 1.92 44.46 -17.74
C MET A 265 0.82 44.95 -16.78
N VAL A 266 0.44 44.20 -15.77
CA VAL A 266 -0.55 44.61 -14.77
C VAL A 266 -0.07 45.87 -14.03
N THR A 267 1.20 45.88 -13.61
CA THR A 267 1.78 47.05 -12.91
C THR A 267 1.79 48.29 -13.79
N ALA A 268 2.23 48.13 -15.04
CA ALA A 268 2.24 49.26 -16.00
C ALA A 268 0.82 49.78 -16.30
N LEU A 269 -0.13 48.87 -16.52
CA LEU A 269 -1.53 49.25 -16.74
C LEU A 269 -2.16 49.95 -15.53
N ARG A 270 -1.86 49.49 -14.31
CA ARG A 270 -2.31 50.15 -13.08
C ARG A 270 -1.81 51.61 -13.02
N GLN A 271 -0.54 51.84 -13.36
CA GLN A 271 0.04 53.21 -13.39
C GLN A 271 -0.61 54.07 -14.44
N LEU A 272 -0.81 53.53 -15.66
CA LEU A 272 -1.45 54.28 -16.76
C LEU A 272 -2.92 54.60 -16.46
N LEU A 273 -3.66 53.66 -15.89
CA LEU A 273 -5.08 53.85 -15.51
C LEU A 273 -5.25 54.78 -14.30
N ALA A 274 -4.20 55.08 -13.56
CA ALA A 274 -4.20 56.13 -12.52
C ALA A 274 -4.02 57.55 -13.08
N ASP A 275 -3.70 57.68 -14.38
CA ASP A 275 -3.56 58.96 -15.06
C ASP A 275 -4.88 59.37 -15.75
N ASP A 276 -5.49 60.47 -15.32
CA ASP A 276 -6.74 61.00 -15.84
C ASP A 276 -6.69 61.34 -17.34
N TYR A 277 -5.54 61.80 -17.81
CA TYR A 277 -5.33 62.11 -19.23
C TYR A 277 -5.39 60.85 -20.08
N PHE A 278 -4.71 59.78 -19.63
CA PHE A 278 -4.74 58.47 -20.30
C PHE A 278 -6.16 57.85 -20.33
N CYS A 279 -6.88 57.94 -19.23
CA CYS A 279 -8.29 57.49 -19.18
C CYS A 279 -9.20 58.28 -20.12
N THR A 280 -8.97 59.57 -20.26
CA THR A 280 -9.73 60.44 -21.19
C THR A 280 -9.41 60.05 -22.63
N LEU A 281 -8.14 59.81 -22.95
CA LEU A 281 -7.71 59.35 -24.26
C LEU A 281 -8.37 58.00 -24.64
N LEU A 282 -8.39 57.03 -23.73
CA LEU A 282 -9.03 55.73 -23.97
C LEU A 282 -10.54 55.88 -24.26
N ARG A 283 -11.22 56.82 -23.58
CA ARG A 283 -12.64 57.13 -23.82
C ARG A 283 -12.87 57.79 -25.17
N THR A 284 -11.99 58.66 -25.62
CA THR A 284 -12.10 59.33 -26.93
C THR A 284 -11.83 58.39 -28.10
N GLU A 285 -10.99 57.38 -27.88
CA GLU A 285 -10.66 56.35 -28.90
C GLU A 285 -11.58 55.11 -28.82
N ASP A 286 -12.60 55.14 -27.95
CA ASP A 286 -13.55 54.01 -27.72
C ASP A 286 -12.89 52.68 -27.38
N ILE A 287 -11.74 52.73 -26.65
CA ILE A 287 -10.99 51.56 -26.20
C ILE A 287 -11.23 51.39 -24.69
N GLN A 288 -12.44 50.89 -24.33
CA GLN A 288 -12.81 50.70 -22.93
C GLN A 288 -12.90 49.23 -22.53
N ASP A 289 -12.91 48.32 -23.50
CA ASP A 289 -13.06 46.90 -23.25
C ASP A 289 -11.76 46.23 -22.78
N MET A 290 -11.78 45.70 -21.57
CA MET A 290 -10.66 44.93 -21.00
C MET A 290 -11.09 43.51 -20.76
N PRO A 291 -10.25 42.50 -21.12
CA PRO A 291 -10.53 41.12 -20.77
C PRO A 291 -10.71 40.94 -19.27
N LYS A 292 -11.82 40.31 -18.85
CA LYS A 292 -12.15 40.11 -17.43
C LYS A 292 -11.00 39.60 -16.57
N PRO A 293 -10.19 38.56 -16.96
CA PRO A 293 -9.06 38.07 -16.17
C PRO A 293 -7.97 39.12 -15.94
N LEU A 294 -7.85 40.14 -16.81
CA LEU A 294 -6.90 41.24 -16.67
C LEU A 294 -7.46 42.32 -15.75
N ALA A 295 -8.76 42.65 -15.92
CA ALA A 295 -9.45 43.60 -15.06
C ALA A 295 -9.44 43.14 -13.60
N ASP A 296 -9.80 41.90 -13.33
CA ASP A 296 -9.78 41.29 -11.97
C ASP A 296 -8.39 41.42 -11.30
N ARG A 297 -7.32 41.22 -12.07
CA ARG A 297 -5.93 41.39 -11.55
C ARG A 297 -5.52 42.83 -11.35
N ILE A 298 -5.98 43.75 -12.18
CA ILE A 298 -5.70 45.20 -12.05
C ILE A 298 -6.43 45.76 -10.83
N HIS A 299 -7.69 45.40 -10.63
CA HIS A 299 -8.51 45.93 -9.52
C HIS A 299 -8.31 45.18 -8.20
N GLY A 300 -7.57 44.06 -8.19
CA GLY A 300 -7.27 43.31 -6.96
C GLY A 300 -8.38 42.36 -6.49
N GLU A 301 -9.38 42.13 -7.33
CA GLU A 301 -10.45 41.13 -7.07
C GLU A 301 -9.96 39.73 -7.44
N MET A 302 -9.00 39.18 -6.69
CA MET A 302 -8.69 37.78 -6.75
C MET A 302 -9.49 37.03 -5.67
N SER A 303 -10.52 36.33 -6.12
CA SER A 303 -11.23 35.28 -5.33
C SER A 303 -10.33 34.06 -5.10
#